data_e702f373cd5374ef1d07d1067e525b14
#
_entry.id   e702f373cd5374ef1d07d1067e525b14
#
_cell.length_a   1.000
_cell.length_b   1.000
_cell.length_c   1.000
_cell.angle_alpha   90.00
_cell.angle_beta   90.00
_cell.angle_gamma   90.00
#
_symmetry.space_group_name_H-M   'P 1'
#
loop_
_entity.id
_entity.type
_entity.pdbx_description
1 polymer ?
#
loop_
_entity_poly.entity_id
_entity_poly.type
_entity_poly.pdbx_seq_one_letter_code
_entity_poly.pdbx_strand_id
1 'polypeptide(L)'
;MKRWPRRAWSWMTLTCAGLCLVLTGAWAAAQEAETAQAKSAAEATPAQKPQRIPPPLTAYKGRRIAQAMSYLGADWLVRETREREEACTKLLKVLDLKPGLTVCDMGCGNGFYSLKLAEAVGKDGKVLAVDIQPEMLSLLEKRAKAAQVENIEPILGSVIDPQLPDESCDLILLVDVYHEFSHPEHMLKAMRKALKPTGQIVLVEFRLEDPRVPIKLLHKMSKKQIMKELPPNGYKLVREYDELPWQHVMFFARDDSPLPEITSSGSAKNGSRP
;
A
#
# COMPACT_ATOMS: atom_id res chain seq x y z
N MET A 1 8.62 -75.72 -44.61
CA MET A 1 10.02 -75.69 -45.04
C MET A 1 10.22 -74.60 -46.05
N LYS A 2 10.82 -73.48 -45.68
CA LYS A 2 11.42 -72.49 -46.62
C LYS A 2 12.53 -71.78 -45.86
N ARG A 3 13.75 -71.85 -46.43
CA ARG A 3 15.04 -71.46 -45.92
C ARG A 3 15.21 -69.91 -45.90
N TRP A 4 15.90 -69.42 -44.87
CA TRP A 4 16.41 -68.05 -44.79
C TRP A 4 17.81 -67.97 -45.41
N PRO A 5 18.18 -66.87 -46.10
CA PRO A 5 19.58 -66.58 -46.44
C PRO A 5 20.20 -65.60 -45.44
N ARG A 6 21.40 -65.97 -44.98
CA ARG A 6 22.32 -65.13 -44.18
C ARG A 6 22.87 -64.02 -45.08
N ARG A 7 22.86 -62.76 -44.56
CA ARG A 7 23.69 -61.68 -45.11
C ARG A 7 24.63 -61.15 -44.05
N ALA A 8 25.86 -60.85 -44.52
CA ALA A 8 27.09 -60.55 -43.83
C ALA A 8 27.03 -59.17 -43.06
N TRP A 9 27.71 -59.18 -41.93
CA TRP A 9 28.03 -57.95 -41.19
C TRP A 9 29.27 -57.29 -41.77
N SER A 10 29.12 -56.02 -42.18
CA SER A 10 30.23 -55.13 -42.52
C SER A 10 30.43 -54.17 -41.32
N TRP A 11 31.65 -54.18 -40.82
CA TRP A 11 32.08 -53.33 -39.70
C TRP A 11 32.28 -51.89 -40.21
N MET A 12 31.55 -50.92 -39.68
CA MET A 12 31.91 -49.54 -39.79
C MET A 12 32.18 -48.98 -38.37
N THR A 13 33.46 -48.85 -38.09
CA THR A 13 33.98 -48.07 -36.94
C THR A 13 33.77 -46.60 -37.22
N LEU A 14 32.78 -45.97 -36.60
CA LEU A 14 32.68 -44.53 -36.54
C LEU A 14 33.15 -44.04 -35.15
N THR A 15 34.15 -43.19 -35.23
CA THR A 15 34.88 -42.54 -34.14
C THR A 15 33.94 -41.67 -33.27
N CYS A 16 33.75 -42.08 -32.00
CA CYS A 16 33.09 -41.28 -30.95
C CYS A 16 34.05 -40.25 -30.32
N ALA A 17 34.62 -39.34 -31.07
CA ALA A 17 35.52 -38.32 -30.51
C ALA A 17 34.94 -36.88 -30.51
N GLY A 18 33.75 -36.66 -31.05
CA GLY A 18 33.17 -35.32 -31.19
C GLY A 18 32.08 -34.94 -30.18
N LEU A 19 31.57 -35.89 -29.39
CA LEU A 19 30.36 -35.61 -28.57
C LEU A 19 30.65 -35.25 -27.09
N CYS A 20 31.90 -35.49 -26.62
CA CYS A 20 32.25 -35.18 -25.22
C CYS A 20 32.58 -33.67 -24.94
N LEU A 21 32.98 -32.91 -25.95
CA LEU A 21 33.38 -31.49 -25.74
C LEU A 21 32.21 -30.50 -25.68
N VAL A 22 31.04 -30.87 -26.16
CA VAL A 22 29.86 -29.98 -26.14
C VAL A 22 29.10 -30.10 -24.79
N LEU A 23 29.15 -31.25 -24.14
CA LEU A 23 28.45 -31.48 -22.86
C LEU A 23 29.19 -30.88 -21.65
N THR A 24 30.51 -30.68 -21.71
CA THR A 24 31.30 -30.08 -20.63
C THR A 24 31.14 -28.57 -20.57
N GLY A 25 30.93 -27.89 -21.73
CA GLY A 25 30.68 -26.44 -21.80
C GLY A 25 29.31 -26.03 -21.24
N ALA A 26 28.28 -26.84 -21.50
CA ALA A 26 26.92 -26.58 -21.00
C ALA A 26 26.82 -26.78 -19.47
N TRP A 27 27.60 -27.69 -18.90
CA TRP A 27 27.62 -27.95 -17.45
C TRP A 27 28.36 -26.85 -16.68
N ALA A 28 29.46 -26.35 -17.22
CA ALA A 28 30.20 -25.21 -16.64
C ALA A 28 29.38 -23.94 -16.64
N ALA A 29 28.68 -23.63 -17.73
CA ALA A 29 27.77 -22.46 -17.81
C ALA A 29 26.57 -22.54 -16.85
N ALA A 30 26.03 -23.73 -16.62
CA ALA A 30 24.98 -23.95 -15.63
C ALA A 30 25.46 -23.74 -14.19
N GLN A 31 26.67 -24.20 -13.87
CA GLN A 31 27.27 -23.98 -12.55
C GLN A 31 27.67 -22.51 -12.31
N GLU A 32 28.11 -21.77 -13.31
CA GLU A 32 28.39 -20.34 -13.21
C GLU A 32 27.08 -19.52 -13.03
N ALA A 33 25.99 -19.91 -13.67
CA ALA A 33 24.66 -19.30 -13.48
C ALA A 33 24.10 -19.59 -12.07
N GLU A 34 24.25 -20.79 -11.54
CA GLU A 34 23.84 -21.15 -10.18
C GLU A 34 24.66 -20.42 -9.11
N THR A 35 25.97 -20.27 -9.32
CA THR A 35 26.86 -19.50 -8.42
C THR A 35 26.62 -17.99 -8.50
N ALA A 36 26.25 -17.44 -9.66
CA ALA A 36 25.86 -16.04 -9.82
C ALA A 36 24.52 -15.76 -9.15
N GLN A 37 23.56 -16.68 -9.25
CA GLN A 37 22.26 -16.59 -8.59
C GLN A 37 22.37 -16.75 -7.07
N ALA A 38 23.25 -17.64 -6.59
CA ALA A 38 23.56 -17.79 -5.16
C ALA A 38 24.29 -16.56 -4.59
N LYS A 39 25.18 -15.92 -5.36
CA LYS A 39 25.81 -14.65 -4.95
C LYS A 39 24.84 -13.48 -4.92
N SER A 40 23.90 -13.37 -5.87
CA SER A 40 22.83 -12.37 -5.86
C SER A 40 21.87 -12.56 -4.68
N ALA A 41 21.62 -13.80 -4.25
CA ALA A 41 20.80 -14.09 -3.08
C ALA A 41 21.54 -13.86 -1.74
N ALA A 42 22.88 -13.82 -1.75
CA ALA A 42 23.70 -13.57 -0.56
C ALA A 42 23.96 -12.08 -0.29
N GLU A 43 23.66 -11.17 -1.24
CA GLU A 43 23.55 -9.73 -1.02
C GLU A 43 22.16 -9.32 -0.50
N ALA A 44 21.53 -10.18 0.28
CA ALA A 44 20.37 -9.81 1.07
C ALA A 44 20.76 -8.64 1.99
N THR A 45 20.06 -7.52 1.85
CA THR A 45 20.11 -6.34 2.69
C THR A 45 20.41 -6.72 4.14
N PRO A 46 21.41 -6.11 4.80
CA PRO A 46 21.76 -6.47 6.17
C PRO A 46 20.50 -6.40 7.03
N ALA A 47 20.18 -7.49 7.72
CA ALA A 47 19.04 -7.58 8.63
C ALA A 47 19.08 -6.36 9.56
N GLN A 48 18.12 -5.45 9.38
CA GLN A 48 18.00 -4.27 10.23
C GLN A 48 17.87 -4.79 11.67
N LYS A 49 18.73 -4.29 12.57
CA LYS A 49 18.61 -4.59 14.00
C LYS A 49 17.16 -4.34 14.42
N PRO A 50 16.53 -5.24 15.19
CA PRO A 50 15.15 -5.07 15.60
C PRO A 50 15.00 -3.67 16.23
N GLN A 51 14.26 -2.80 15.53
CA GLN A 51 14.00 -1.45 15.98
C GLN A 51 13.11 -1.55 17.23
N ARG A 52 13.61 -1.05 18.36
CA ARG A 52 12.81 -1.04 19.59
C ARG A 52 11.60 -0.14 19.39
N ILE A 53 10.40 -0.72 19.38
CA ILE A 53 9.15 0.03 19.28
C ILE A 53 8.96 0.84 20.56
N PRO A 54 8.82 2.18 20.50
CA PRO A 54 8.51 3.00 21.66
C PRO A 54 7.16 2.60 22.26
N PRO A 55 6.86 2.97 23.51
CA PRO A 55 5.50 2.81 24.06
C PRO A 55 4.47 3.56 23.22
N PRO A 56 3.26 2.97 22.99
CA PRO A 56 2.21 3.62 22.23
C PRO A 56 1.71 4.88 22.94
N LEU A 57 1.46 5.93 22.18
CA LEU A 57 0.81 7.14 22.69
C LEU A 57 -0.68 6.88 22.86
N THR A 58 -1.26 7.42 23.91
CA THR A 58 -2.72 7.45 24.14
C THR A 58 -3.35 8.76 23.71
N ALA A 59 -2.54 9.78 23.48
CA ALA A 59 -2.95 11.10 22.99
C ALA A 59 -1.84 11.73 22.16
N TYR A 60 -2.21 12.53 21.14
CA TYR A 60 -1.27 13.27 20.30
C TYR A 60 -1.81 14.66 19.98
N LYS A 61 -0.99 15.68 20.21
CA LYS A 61 -1.32 17.11 19.98
C LYS A 61 -2.72 17.54 20.48
N GLY A 62 -3.18 16.92 21.59
CA GLY A 62 -4.44 17.28 22.27
C GLY A 62 -5.66 16.45 21.86
N ARG A 63 -5.56 15.49 20.92
CA ARG A 63 -6.59 14.46 20.71
C ARG A 63 -6.22 13.16 21.43
N ARG A 64 -7.23 12.38 21.80
CA ARG A 64 -7.05 10.98 22.18
C ARG A 64 -6.91 10.13 20.93
N ILE A 65 -6.09 9.08 21.02
CA ILE A 65 -5.88 8.12 19.93
C ILE A 65 -6.87 6.96 20.10
N ALA A 66 -7.58 6.60 19.03
CA ALA A 66 -8.43 5.43 19.00
C ALA A 66 -7.60 4.13 18.93
N GLN A 67 -8.18 3.03 19.36
CA GLN A 67 -7.60 1.72 19.10
C GLN A 67 -7.96 1.27 17.68
N ALA A 68 -7.00 0.63 17.01
CA ALA A 68 -7.24 0.02 15.72
C ALA A 68 -8.36 -1.04 15.80
N MET A 69 -9.21 -1.06 14.79
CA MET A 69 -10.29 -2.04 14.70
C MET A 69 -9.69 -3.45 14.55
N SER A 70 -10.15 -4.39 15.37
CA SER A 70 -9.76 -5.80 15.22
C SER A 70 -10.28 -6.39 13.90
N TYR A 71 -9.52 -7.32 13.31
CA TYR A 71 -9.97 -8.07 12.13
C TYR A 71 -11.32 -8.79 12.31
N LEU A 72 -11.71 -9.07 13.55
CA LEU A 72 -13.03 -9.62 13.85
C LEU A 72 -14.18 -8.67 13.46
N GLY A 73 -13.89 -7.39 13.28
CA GLY A 73 -14.82 -6.38 12.78
C GLY A 73 -14.79 -6.19 11.26
N ALA A 74 -14.06 -7.02 10.51
CA ALA A 74 -13.83 -6.82 9.07
C ALA A 74 -15.12 -6.77 8.22
N ASP A 75 -16.21 -7.40 8.66
CA ASP A 75 -17.51 -7.37 7.97
C ASP A 75 -18.10 -5.95 7.93
N TRP A 76 -17.78 -5.10 8.90
CA TRP A 76 -18.15 -3.68 8.88
C TRP A 76 -17.64 -2.95 7.65
N LEU A 77 -16.43 -3.30 7.18
CA LEU A 77 -15.77 -2.65 6.04
C LEU A 77 -16.49 -2.91 4.69
N VAL A 78 -17.32 -3.94 4.62
CA VAL A 78 -18.04 -4.34 3.40
C VAL A 78 -19.56 -4.28 3.55
N ARG A 79 -20.07 -3.56 4.56
CA ARG A 79 -21.50 -3.42 4.79
C ARG A 79 -22.21 -2.80 3.59
N GLU A 80 -23.41 -3.25 3.29
CA GLU A 80 -24.20 -2.79 2.14
C GLU A 80 -24.53 -1.30 2.19
N THR A 81 -24.60 -0.73 3.39
CA THR A 81 -24.94 0.69 3.60
C THR A 81 -23.78 1.64 3.31
N ARG A 82 -22.55 1.12 3.17
CA ARG A 82 -21.31 1.92 3.09
C ARG A 82 -21.32 2.95 1.96
N GLU A 83 -21.80 2.60 0.77
CA GLU A 83 -21.91 3.54 -0.35
C GLU A 83 -22.83 4.73 -0.04
N ARG A 84 -23.96 4.48 0.63
CA ARG A 84 -24.88 5.54 1.04
C ARG A 84 -24.30 6.45 2.13
N GLU A 85 -23.48 5.89 3.01
CA GLU A 85 -22.92 6.57 4.19
C GLU A 85 -21.66 7.34 3.87
N GLU A 86 -20.81 6.79 3.02
CA GLU A 86 -19.45 7.29 2.74
C GLU A 86 -19.27 7.75 1.29
N ALA A 87 -20.18 7.40 0.36
CA ALA A 87 -20.10 7.70 -1.07
C ALA A 87 -18.73 7.27 -1.68
N CYS A 88 -18.35 6.02 -1.44
CA CYS A 88 -17.05 5.45 -1.84
C CYS A 88 -16.74 5.62 -3.32
N THR A 89 -17.76 5.48 -4.19
CA THR A 89 -17.64 5.71 -5.64
C THR A 89 -17.29 7.18 -5.94
N LYS A 90 -17.84 8.12 -5.17
CA LYS A 90 -17.51 9.54 -5.31
C LYS A 90 -16.08 9.83 -4.83
N LEU A 91 -15.66 9.22 -3.73
CA LEU A 91 -14.27 9.32 -3.25
C LEU A 91 -13.29 8.87 -4.34
N LEU A 92 -13.49 7.71 -4.98
CA LEU A 92 -12.62 7.22 -6.05
C LEU A 92 -12.51 8.21 -7.22
N LYS A 93 -13.62 8.86 -7.60
CA LYS A 93 -13.59 9.92 -8.63
C LYS A 93 -12.79 11.14 -8.17
N VAL A 94 -12.91 11.52 -6.89
CA VAL A 94 -12.17 12.63 -6.29
C VAL A 94 -10.68 12.36 -6.22
N LEU A 95 -10.25 11.10 -6.02
CA LEU A 95 -8.83 10.72 -6.04
C LEU A 95 -8.19 10.98 -7.41
N ASP A 96 -8.97 10.96 -8.50
CA ASP A 96 -8.53 11.22 -9.89
C ASP A 96 -7.33 10.36 -10.31
N LEU A 97 -7.37 9.07 -9.96
CA LEU A 97 -6.29 8.13 -10.24
C LEU A 97 -6.13 7.91 -11.74
N LYS A 98 -4.89 7.77 -12.18
CA LYS A 98 -4.55 7.47 -13.58
C LYS A 98 -3.97 6.05 -13.69
N PRO A 99 -4.17 5.37 -14.83
CA PRO A 99 -3.50 4.12 -15.11
C PRO A 99 -1.97 4.24 -14.95
N GLY A 100 -1.34 3.20 -14.40
CA GLY A 100 0.10 3.13 -14.21
C GLY A 100 0.61 3.73 -12.89
N LEU A 101 -0.23 4.35 -12.05
CA LEU A 101 0.18 4.87 -10.76
C LEU A 101 0.47 3.75 -9.75
N THR A 102 1.40 4.02 -8.84
CA THR A 102 1.59 3.23 -7.60
C THR A 102 0.86 3.91 -6.45
N VAL A 103 -0.13 3.25 -5.90
CA VAL A 103 -0.99 3.76 -4.82
C VAL A 103 -0.85 2.87 -3.59
N CYS A 104 -0.69 3.47 -2.42
CA CYS A 104 -0.76 2.74 -1.16
C CYS A 104 -2.17 2.87 -0.55
N ASP A 105 -2.75 1.74 -0.14
CA ASP A 105 -3.94 1.66 0.72
C ASP A 105 -3.44 1.39 2.15
N MET A 106 -3.39 2.43 2.98
CA MET A 106 -2.82 2.37 4.32
C MET A 106 -3.88 2.03 5.36
N GLY A 107 -3.70 0.94 6.11
CA GLY A 107 -4.73 0.33 6.94
C GLY A 107 -5.81 -0.29 6.05
N CYS A 108 -5.38 -1.09 5.08
CA CYS A 108 -6.23 -1.60 3.99
C CYS A 108 -7.36 -2.51 4.46
N GLY A 109 -7.27 -3.04 5.69
CA GLY A 109 -8.23 -3.98 6.22
C GLY A 109 -8.40 -5.20 5.31
N ASN A 110 -9.65 -5.58 5.06
CA ASN A 110 -9.97 -6.69 4.16
C ASN A 110 -9.91 -6.33 2.65
N GLY A 111 -9.30 -5.20 2.28
CA GLY A 111 -9.08 -4.78 0.89
C GLY A 111 -10.27 -4.15 0.19
N PHE A 112 -11.22 -3.56 0.92
CA PHE A 112 -12.38 -2.91 0.30
C PHE A 112 -11.97 -1.82 -0.70
N TYR A 113 -11.05 -0.93 -0.31
CA TYR A 113 -10.51 0.08 -1.23
C TYR A 113 -9.41 -0.47 -2.12
N SER A 114 -8.57 -1.38 -1.64
CA SER A 114 -7.46 -1.95 -2.43
C SER A 114 -7.94 -2.53 -3.77
N LEU A 115 -9.06 -3.28 -3.79
CA LEU A 115 -9.64 -3.82 -5.02
C LEU A 115 -10.09 -2.72 -6.00
N LYS A 116 -10.72 -1.67 -5.49
CA LYS A 116 -11.19 -0.53 -6.29
C LYS A 116 -10.04 0.33 -6.82
N LEU A 117 -8.99 0.51 -6.01
CA LEU A 117 -7.77 1.21 -6.40
C LEU A 117 -7.03 0.42 -7.49
N ALA A 118 -6.96 -0.91 -7.37
CA ALA A 118 -6.33 -1.78 -8.35
C ALA A 118 -7.02 -1.69 -9.73
N GLU A 119 -8.34 -1.63 -9.75
CA GLU A 119 -9.12 -1.38 -10.96
C GLU A 119 -8.81 0.01 -11.55
N ALA A 120 -8.79 1.05 -10.70
CA ALA A 120 -8.58 2.43 -11.12
C ALA A 120 -7.18 2.69 -11.70
N VAL A 121 -6.13 2.08 -11.13
CA VAL A 121 -4.75 2.23 -11.65
C VAL A 121 -4.45 1.27 -12.81
N GLY A 122 -5.33 0.30 -13.08
CA GLY A 122 -5.19 -0.66 -14.17
C GLY A 122 -4.01 -1.62 -14.02
N LYS A 123 -3.84 -2.50 -15.00
CA LYS A 123 -2.85 -3.60 -14.97
C LYS A 123 -1.38 -3.13 -14.91
N ASP A 124 -1.10 -1.93 -15.41
CA ASP A 124 0.25 -1.35 -15.43
C ASP A 124 0.54 -0.54 -14.15
N GLY A 125 -0.47 -0.32 -13.31
CA GLY A 125 -0.35 0.29 -11.99
C GLY A 125 -0.24 -0.76 -10.88
N LYS A 126 0.07 -0.29 -9.67
CA LYS A 126 0.26 -1.15 -8.50
C LYS A 126 -0.47 -0.58 -7.27
N VAL A 127 -1.04 -1.46 -6.45
CA VAL A 127 -1.55 -1.13 -5.12
C VAL A 127 -0.69 -1.80 -4.06
N LEU A 128 -0.08 -0.99 -3.19
CA LEU A 128 0.63 -1.45 -1.99
C LEU A 128 -0.38 -1.42 -0.84
N ALA A 129 -0.87 -2.60 -0.45
CA ALA A 129 -1.92 -2.73 0.57
C ALA A 129 -1.30 -3.03 1.93
N VAL A 130 -1.23 -2.01 2.79
CA VAL A 130 -0.55 -2.09 4.09
C VAL A 130 -1.55 -2.27 5.22
N ASP A 131 -1.34 -3.27 6.05
CA ASP A 131 -2.04 -3.43 7.34
C ASP A 131 -1.09 -3.96 8.41
N ILE A 132 -1.40 -3.74 9.68
CA ILE A 132 -0.62 -4.26 10.82
C ILE A 132 -1.13 -5.63 11.30
N GLN A 133 -2.29 -6.08 10.80
CA GLN A 133 -2.93 -7.34 11.16
C GLN A 133 -2.80 -8.34 10.01
N PRO A 134 -2.04 -9.44 10.16
CA PRO A 134 -1.88 -10.44 9.11
C PRO A 134 -3.22 -11.10 8.71
N GLU A 135 -4.18 -11.14 9.64
CA GLU A 135 -5.52 -11.68 9.37
C GLU A 135 -6.29 -10.80 8.37
N MET A 136 -6.14 -9.47 8.44
CA MET A 136 -6.72 -8.54 7.46
C MET A 136 -6.12 -8.78 6.07
N LEU A 137 -4.79 -8.90 5.98
CA LEU A 137 -4.11 -9.21 4.72
C LEU A 137 -4.56 -10.56 4.13
N SER A 138 -4.74 -11.59 4.97
CA SER A 138 -5.30 -12.87 4.52
C SER A 138 -6.72 -12.75 3.96
N LEU A 139 -7.56 -11.87 4.53
CA LEU A 139 -8.89 -11.59 4.00
C LEU A 139 -8.81 -10.86 2.66
N LEU A 140 -7.91 -9.86 2.54
CA LEU A 140 -7.65 -9.14 1.30
C LEU A 140 -7.21 -10.11 0.19
N GLU A 141 -6.22 -10.98 0.45
CA GLU A 141 -5.71 -11.96 -0.53
C GLU A 141 -6.81 -12.87 -1.07
N LYS A 142 -7.67 -13.40 -0.17
CA LYS A 142 -8.83 -14.23 -0.57
C LYS A 142 -9.76 -13.46 -1.50
N ARG A 143 -10.03 -12.18 -1.21
CA ARG A 143 -10.90 -11.34 -2.02
C ARG A 143 -10.26 -10.96 -3.36
N ALA A 144 -8.98 -10.61 -3.37
CA ALA A 144 -8.23 -10.30 -4.60
C ALA A 144 -8.20 -11.52 -5.54
N LYS A 145 -7.93 -12.72 -4.99
CA LYS A 145 -7.97 -13.98 -5.74
C LYS A 145 -9.38 -14.25 -6.32
N ALA A 146 -10.43 -14.08 -5.54
CA ALA A 146 -11.80 -14.29 -5.99
C ALA A 146 -12.21 -13.29 -7.08
N ALA A 147 -11.69 -12.06 -7.04
CA ALA A 147 -11.91 -11.02 -8.04
C ALA A 147 -10.93 -11.09 -9.23
N GLN A 148 -9.97 -12.02 -9.22
CA GLN A 148 -8.92 -12.17 -10.23
C GLN A 148 -8.08 -10.88 -10.41
N VAL A 149 -7.78 -10.19 -9.31
CA VAL A 149 -6.96 -8.98 -9.27
C VAL A 149 -5.53 -9.37 -8.88
N GLU A 150 -4.55 -9.00 -9.71
CA GLU A 150 -3.15 -9.43 -9.57
C GLU A 150 -2.18 -8.29 -9.26
N ASN A 151 -2.62 -7.03 -9.35
CA ASN A 151 -1.78 -5.84 -9.16
C ASN A 151 -1.86 -5.26 -7.73
N ILE A 152 -2.22 -6.07 -6.75
CA ILE A 152 -2.19 -5.73 -5.32
C ILE A 152 -1.03 -6.48 -4.66
N GLU A 153 -0.18 -5.76 -3.95
CA GLU A 153 0.89 -6.29 -3.12
C GLU A 153 0.55 -6.09 -1.63
N PRO A 154 0.19 -7.15 -0.89
CA PRO A 154 -0.03 -7.08 0.55
C PRO A 154 1.28 -6.85 1.29
N ILE A 155 1.31 -5.91 2.23
CA ILE A 155 2.49 -5.58 3.04
C ILE A 155 2.11 -5.59 4.52
N LEU A 156 2.77 -6.45 5.28
CA LEU A 156 2.64 -6.43 6.75
C LEU A 156 3.50 -5.30 7.30
N GLY A 157 2.84 -4.20 7.64
CA GLY A 157 3.46 -3.07 8.32
C GLY A 157 3.57 -3.26 9.82
N SER A 158 4.06 -2.23 10.48
CA SER A 158 4.08 -2.11 11.95
C SER A 158 3.47 -0.79 12.39
N VAL A 159 3.31 -0.59 13.70
CA VAL A 159 2.79 0.67 14.25
C VAL A 159 3.73 1.87 14.09
N ILE A 160 4.98 1.64 13.67
CA ILE A 160 6.00 2.69 13.46
C ILE A 160 6.55 2.76 12.04
N ASP A 161 6.28 1.74 11.21
CA ASP A 161 6.83 1.65 9.86
C ASP A 161 5.88 0.86 8.95
N PRO A 162 5.39 1.47 7.86
CA PRO A 162 4.53 0.81 6.89
C PRO A 162 5.28 -0.14 5.94
N GLN A 163 6.61 -0.23 6.03
CA GLN A 163 7.47 -1.04 5.16
C GLN A 163 7.36 -0.70 3.67
N LEU A 164 7.02 0.55 3.35
CA LEU A 164 6.96 1.04 1.98
C LEU A 164 8.37 1.40 1.47
N PRO A 165 8.71 1.10 0.20
CA PRO A 165 9.93 1.57 -0.41
C PRO A 165 9.97 3.11 -0.48
N ASP A 166 11.16 3.70 -0.34
CA ASP A 166 11.35 5.15 -0.49
C ASP A 166 10.93 5.59 -1.90
N GLU A 167 10.30 6.77 -2.03
CA GLU A 167 9.89 7.43 -3.28
C GLU A 167 9.10 6.52 -4.26
N SER A 168 8.34 5.58 -3.73
CA SER A 168 7.58 4.60 -4.53
C SER A 168 6.14 5.01 -4.82
N CYS A 169 5.52 5.80 -3.94
CA CYS A 169 4.07 6.07 -3.97
C CYS A 169 3.75 7.40 -4.66
N ASP A 170 2.83 7.34 -5.63
CA ASP A 170 2.17 8.52 -6.20
C ASP A 170 1.07 9.03 -5.27
N LEU A 171 0.42 8.12 -4.53
CA LEU A 171 -0.63 8.45 -3.58
C LEU A 171 -0.63 7.44 -2.43
N ILE A 172 -0.81 7.92 -1.20
CA ILE A 172 -1.07 7.10 -0.01
C ILE A 172 -2.45 7.49 0.52
N LEU A 173 -3.40 6.55 0.45
CA LEU A 173 -4.77 6.73 0.92
C LEU A 173 -4.93 6.18 2.34
N LEU A 174 -5.52 6.99 3.23
CA LEU A 174 -5.92 6.59 4.58
C LEU A 174 -7.41 6.88 4.73
N VAL A 175 -8.24 5.84 4.86
CA VAL A 175 -9.69 5.99 5.05
C VAL A 175 -10.07 5.53 6.44
N ASP A 176 -10.38 6.47 7.32
CA ASP A 176 -10.73 6.24 8.73
C ASP A 176 -9.65 5.46 9.49
N VAL A 177 -8.37 5.81 9.27
CA VAL A 177 -7.20 5.09 9.80
C VAL A 177 -6.25 5.99 10.59
N TYR A 178 -6.04 7.25 10.15
CA TYR A 178 -5.02 8.11 10.77
C TYR A 178 -5.30 8.37 12.26
N HIS A 179 -6.56 8.46 12.66
CA HIS A 179 -6.95 8.66 14.05
C HIS A 179 -6.56 7.51 14.99
N GLU A 180 -6.21 6.33 14.44
CA GLU A 180 -5.77 5.15 15.17
C GLU A 180 -4.25 5.05 15.35
N PHE A 181 -3.45 5.89 14.68
CA PHE A 181 -1.99 5.82 14.76
C PHE A 181 -1.49 6.08 16.17
N SER A 182 -0.97 5.03 16.83
CA SER A 182 -0.35 5.12 18.14
C SER A 182 1.05 5.75 18.11
N HIS A 183 1.69 5.83 16.95
CA HIS A 183 2.99 6.43 16.72
C HIS A 183 2.96 7.36 15.52
N PRO A 184 2.14 8.44 15.54
CA PRO A 184 1.85 9.24 14.35
C PRO A 184 3.10 9.86 13.72
N GLU A 185 4.06 10.35 14.51
CA GLU A 185 5.29 10.97 13.98
C GLU A 185 6.17 9.96 13.22
N HIS A 186 6.27 8.71 13.72
CA HIS A 186 7.02 7.65 13.02
C HIS A 186 6.36 7.30 11.69
N MET A 187 5.04 7.06 11.71
CA MET A 187 4.28 6.72 10.51
C MET A 187 4.30 7.86 9.49
N LEU A 188 4.06 9.11 9.90
CA LEU A 188 4.13 10.27 9.01
C LEU A 188 5.52 10.42 8.39
N LYS A 189 6.60 10.25 9.18
CA LYS A 189 7.96 10.30 8.67
C LYS A 189 8.24 9.20 7.63
N ALA A 190 7.81 7.97 7.91
CA ALA A 190 7.99 6.84 6.98
C ALA A 190 7.18 7.02 5.69
N MET A 191 5.90 7.42 5.79
CA MET A 191 5.06 7.72 4.63
C MET A 191 5.62 8.89 3.81
N ARG A 192 6.20 9.93 4.45
CA ARG A 192 6.84 11.04 3.74
C ARG A 192 8.01 10.57 2.87
N LYS A 193 8.81 9.62 3.36
CA LYS A 193 9.89 9.02 2.59
C LYS A 193 9.39 8.18 1.40
N ALA A 194 8.28 7.47 1.60
CA ALA A 194 7.68 6.66 0.57
C ALA A 194 7.01 7.46 -0.56
N LEU A 195 6.64 8.72 -0.31
CA LEU A 195 6.07 9.60 -1.33
C LEU A 195 7.10 10.03 -2.36
N LYS A 196 6.75 9.91 -3.64
CA LYS A 196 7.44 10.60 -4.75
C LYS A 196 7.40 12.12 -4.54
N PRO A 197 8.27 12.91 -5.22
CA PRO A 197 8.29 14.38 -5.06
C PRO A 197 6.95 15.08 -5.28
N THR A 198 6.11 14.57 -6.18
CA THR A 198 4.75 15.05 -6.46
C THR A 198 3.66 14.19 -5.83
N GLY A 199 4.04 13.16 -5.07
CA GLY A 199 3.12 12.25 -4.39
C GLY A 199 2.32 12.94 -3.29
N GLN A 200 1.15 12.37 -2.98
CA GLN A 200 0.22 12.93 -1.99
C GLN A 200 -0.22 11.89 -0.97
N ILE A 201 -0.36 12.30 0.29
CA ILE A 201 -1.17 11.60 1.29
C ILE A 201 -2.59 12.13 1.22
N VAL A 202 -3.57 11.23 1.22
CA VAL A 202 -4.99 11.57 1.26
C VAL A 202 -5.59 11.02 2.55
N LEU A 203 -6.00 11.94 3.42
CA LEU A 203 -6.71 11.64 4.65
C LEU A 203 -8.20 11.76 4.40
N VAL A 204 -8.92 10.67 4.64
CA VAL A 204 -10.39 10.60 4.63
C VAL A 204 -10.82 10.25 6.03
N GLU A 205 -11.49 11.18 6.73
CA GLU A 205 -11.83 11.03 8.15
C GLU A 205 -13.27 11.46 8.42
N PHE A 206 -13.95 10.76 9.32
CA PHE A 206 -15.30 11.16 9.76
C PHE A 206 -15.26 12.53 10.42
N ARG A 207 -16.20 13.41 10.01
CA ARG A 207 -16.25 14.79 10.47
C ARG A 207 -16.56 14.91 11.96
N LEU A 208 -15.62 15.44 12.73
CA LEU A 208 -15.88 15.81 14.13
C LEU A 208 -16.77 17.06 14.22
N GLU A 209 -16.74 17.92 13.20
CA GLU A 209 -17.49 19.16 13.11
C GLU A 209 -19.01 18.93 12.93
N ASP A 210 -19.42 17.75 12.44
CA ASP A 210 -20.84 17.42 12.25
C ASP A 210 -21.32 16.43 13.32
N PRO A 211 -22.14 16.85 14.28
CA PRO A 211 -22.69 15.98 15.32
C PRO A 211 -23.68 14.93 14.78
N ARG A 212 -24.23 15.13 13.56
CA ARG A 212 -25.18 14.20 12.93
C ARG A 212 -24.49 12.95 12.36
N VAL A 213 -23.18 12.97 12.14
CA VAL A 213 -22.44 11.79 11.72
C VAL A 213 -22.48 10.75 12.86
N PRO A 214 -23.07 9.55 12.67
CA PRO A 214 -23.39 8.62 13.76
C PRO A 214 -22.19 7.73 14.12
N ILE A 215 -21.00 8.30 14.23
CA ILE A 215 -19.74 7.65 14.58
C ILE A 215 -19.28 8.11 15.96
N LYS A 216 -18.66 7.18 16.73
CA LYS A 216 -18.12 7.51 18.06
C LYS A 216 -17.09 8.64 17.96
N LEU A 217 -17.13 9.60 18.89
CA LEU A 217 -16.28 10.79 18.88
C LEU A 217 -14.77 10.47 18.74
N LEU A 218 -14.33 9.34 19.32
CA LEU A 218 -12.94 8.91 19.27
C LEU A 218 -12.47 8.54 17.85
N HIS A 219 -13.40 8.16 16.98
CA HIS A 219 -13.12 7.80 15.58
C HIS A 219 -13.44 8.94 14.61
N LYS A 220 -13.59 10.17 15.09
CA LYS A 220 -13.77 11.37 14.27
C LYS A 220 -12.57 12.29 14.40
N MET A 221 -12.23 12.98 13.32
CA MET A 221 -11.22 14.02 13.33
C MET A 221 -11.76 15.34 12.75
N SER A 222 -11.33 16.45 13.32
CA SER A 222 -11.59 17.77 12.73
C SER A 222 -10.46 18.14 11.78
N LYS A 223 -10.78 18.91 10.72
CA LYS A 223 -9.76 19.51 9.86
C LYS A 223 -8.75 20.35 10.66
N LYS A 224 -9.23 21.08 11.67
CA LYS A 224 -8.36 21.86 12.57
C LYS A 224 -7.33 20.96 13.28
N GLN A 225 -7.74 19.77 13.73
CA GLN A 225 -6.82 18.84 14.39
C GLN A 225 -5.82 18.25 13.38
N ILE A 226 -6.27 17.87 12.18
CA ILE A 226 -5.40 17.38 11.11
C ILE A 226 -4.34 18.45 10.75
N MET A 227 -4.76 19.71 10.56
CA MET A 227 -3.83 20.84 10.31
C MET A 227 -2.88 21.14 11.46
N LYS A 228 -3.20 20.74 12.69
CA LYS A 228 -2.28 20.84 13.82
C LYS A 228 -1.21 19.74 13.82
N GLU A 229 -1.50 18.61 13.16
CA GLU A 229 -0.64 17.42 13.18
C GLU A 229 0.25 17.30 11.93
N LEU A 230 -0.26 17.51 10.72
CA LEU A 230 0.47 17.22 9.49
C LEU A 230 1.58 18.24 9.15
N PRO A 231 1.35 19.58 9.18
CA PRO A 231 2.40 20.53 8.81
C PRO A 231 3.68 20.41 9.66
N PRO A 232 3.63 20.24 11.01
CA PRO A 232 4.84 20.04 11.80
C PRO A 232 5.60 18.74 11.50
N ASN A 233 4.99 17.82 10.76
CA ASN A 233 5.58 16.56 10.33
C ASN A 233 6.05 16.59 8.86
N GLY A 234 6.22 17.78 8.26
CA GLY A 234 6.79 17.95 6.93
C GLY A 234 5.79 17.79 5.80
N TYR A 235 4.53 18.20 6.00
CA TYR A 235 3.48 18.17 4.99
C TYR A 235 2.82 19.53 4.81
N LYS A 236 2.32 19.81 3.61
CA LYS A 236 1.49 20.97 3.31
C LYS A 236 0.18 20.55 2.66
N LEU A 237 -0.89 21.25 2.97
CA LEU A 237 -2.20 21.02 2.39
C LEU A 237 -2.22 21.51 0.95
N VAL A 238 -2.68 20.67 0.00
CA VAL A 238 -2.72 21.02 -1.43
C VAL A 238 -4.12 20.96 -2.03
N ARG A 239 -5.06 20.25 -1.40
CA ARG A 239 -6.46 20.17 -1.84
C ARG A 239 -7.36 19.72 -0.69
N GLU A 240 -8.62 20.15 -0.71
CA GLU A 240 -9.69 19.67 0.18
C GLU A 240 -10.93 19.28 -0.62
N TYR A 241 -11.75 18.38 -0.07
CA TYR A 241 -13.04 18.03 -0.62
C TYR A 241 -14.02 17.67 0.51
N ASP A 242 -15.20 18.30 0.51
CA ASP A 242 -16.16 18.28 1.64
C ASP A 242 -17.52 17.68 1.31
N GLU A 243 -17.72 17.15 0.10
CA GLU A 243 -19.04 16.71 -0.34
C GLU A 243 -19.32 15.20 -0.13
N LEU A 244 -18.46 14.48 0.63
CA LEU A 244 -18.83 13.15 1.09
C LEU A 244 -19.87 13.28 2.22
N PRO A 245 -20.80 12.30 2.38
CA PRO A 245 -21.86 12.41 3.39
C PRO A 245 -21.34 12.55 4.83
N TRP A 246 -20.40 11.71 5.25
CA TRP A 246 -19.93 11.66 6.64
C TRP A 246 -18.48 12.10 6.82
N GLN A 247 -17.68 12.12 5.75
CA GLN A 247 -16.23 12.35 5.80
C GLN A 247 -15.84 13.65 5.11
N HIS A 248 -14.69 14.17 5.49
CA HIS A 248 -13.94 15.15 4.70
C HIS A 248 -12.71 14.47 4.09
N VAL A 249 -12.20 15.04 3.02
CA VAL A 249 -11.00 14.55 2.32
C VAL A 249 -9.98 15.68 2.28
N MET A 250 -8.79 15.43 2.78
CA MET A 250 -7.68 16.37 2.79
C MET A 250 -6.46 15.78 2.11
N PHE A 251 -5.94 16.46 1.10
CA PHE A 251 -4.78 16.04 0.33
C PHE A 251 -3.55 16.83 0.78
N PHE A 252 -2.53 16.12 1.20
CA PHE A 252 -1.26 16.71 1.60
C PHE A 252 -0.13 16.22 0.71
N ALA A 253 0.74 17.13 0.33
CA ALA A 253 2.03 16.80 -0.28
C ALA A 253 3.15 16.99 0.75
N ARG A 254 4.33 16.50 0.42
CA ARG A 254 5.55 16.85 1.17
C ARG A 254 5.71 18.38 1.18
N ASP A 255 6.23 18.95 2.26
CA ASP A 255 6.47 20.39 2.37
C ASP A 255 7.44 20.93 1.29
N ASP A 256 8.39 20.09 0.83
CA ASP A 256 9.32 20.37 -0.26
C ASP A 256 8.78 20.04 -1.68
N SER A 257 7.53 19.56 -1.79
CA SER A 257 6.89 19.27 -3.09
C SER A 257 6.68 20.54 -3.92
N PRO A 258 6.76 20.47 -5.28
CA PRO A 258 6.43 21.60 -6.16
C PRO A 258 4.93 21.95 -6.19
N LEU A 259 4.04 21.10 -5.62
CA LEU A 259 2.60 21.36 -5.60
C LEU A 259 2.29 22.60 -4.75
N PRO A 260 1.34 23.47 -5.18
CA PRO A 260 0.97 24.68 -4.44
C PRO A 260 0.28 24.33 -3.12
N GLU A 261 0.64 25.05 -2.06
CA GLU A 261 -0.06 24.99 -0.77
C GLU A 261 -1.35 25.81 -0.82
N ILE A 262 -2.39 25.33 -0.13
CA ILE A 262 -3.65 26.04 0.07
C ILE A 262 -3.94 26.25 1.56
N THR A 263 -4.80 27.24 1.87
CA THR A 263 -5.31 27.42 3.23
C THR A 263 -6.54 26.56 3.45
N SER A 264 -6.60 25.82 4.57
CA SER A 264 -7.76 25.00 4.90
C SER A 264 -9.03 25.84 5.13
N SER A 265 -10.13 25.40 4.53
CA SER A 265 -11.46 26.02 4.72
C SER A 265 -11.94 25.95 6.18
N GLY A 266 -11.46 24.98 6.96
CA GLY A 266 -11.72 24.86 8.40
C GLY A 266 -11.02 25.92 9.27
N SER A 267 -10.01 26.62 8.73
CA SER A 267 -9.29 27.70 9.41
C SER A 267 -9.97 29.08 9.28
N ALA A 268 -10.88 29.24 8.31
CA ALA A 268 -11.44 30.56 7.93
C ALA A 268 -12.70 31.00 8.71
N LYS A 269 -13.21 30.26 9.66
CA LYS A 269 -14.43 30.60 10.40
C LYS A 269 -14.19 30.92 11.87
N ASN A 270 -13.40 31.97 12.15
CA ASN A 270 -13.46 32.73 13.40
C ASN A 270 -13.41 34.25 13.13
N GLY A 271 -14.04 34.69 12.07
CA GLY A 271 -14.19 36.10 11.73
C GLY A 271 -15.66 36.43 11.48
N SER A 272 -16.32 36.98 12.49
CA SER A 272 -17.48 37.90 12.42
C SER A 272 -18.62 37.53 11.46
N ARG A 273 -19.73 37.06 12.05
CA ARG A 273 -21.05 37.51 11.54
C ARG A 273 -21.49 38.74 12.34
N PRO A 274 -21.98 39.77 11.67
CA PRO A 274 -22.60 40.90 12.33
C PRO A 274 -23.90 40.50 13.02
#